data_b7dee12721f56a04644c83e6ff6cc3fe
#
_entry.id   b7dee12721f56a04644c83e6ff6cc3fe
#
_cell.length_a   1.000
_cell.length_b   1.000
_cell.length_c   1.000
_cell.angle_alpha   90.00
_cell.angle_beta   90.00
_cell.angle_gamma   90.00
#
_symmetry.space_group_name_H-M   'P 1'
#
loop_
_entity.id
_entity.type
_entity.pdbx_description
1 polymer ?
#
loop_
_entity_poly.entity_id
_entity_poly.type
_entity_poly.pdbx_seq_one_letter_code
_entity_poly.pdbx_strand_id
1 'polypeptide(L)'
;LVSFLVGAFRGKAWSYMIVKNQYPICEFDTNKNPIIHPTNFLTENLPKKCVITYLRKELEHFVEENKLPIIGHLNSEVFDIPIYEYAHDTDRLCITMALCGAPGAAVALEELYAMGCETFIVCGGAGALTNDSKVGEIIVPVSAVRDEGTSYHYLAPSREIECHKETVEKVVSYLKEMEVPFKTGKTWTSDAIYRETPDMIERRRSEGCITVEMEAAAFFAVSHYYHIPLAQLLYAGDDVSGEEWDSRNWNTQKNIRYELLRIAIEIVKKL
;
A
#
# COMPACT_ATOMS: atom_id res chain seq x y z
N LEU A 1 -51.42 -0.75 -13.00
CA LEU A 1 -51.79 0.66 -12.86
C LEU A 1 -51.21 1.19 -11.56
N VAL A 2 -50.01 1.74 -11.60
CA VAL A 2 -49.39 2.50 -10.50
C VAL A 2 -49.19 3.91 -11.03
N SER A 3 -49.99 4.84 -10.49
CA SER A 3 -49.94 6.25 -10.82
C SER A 3 -48.72 6.90 -10.22
N PHE A 4 -47.93 7.53 -11.08
CA PHE A 4 -46.84 8.45 -10.71
C PHE A 4 -47.45 9.75 -10.15
N LEU A 5 -47.12 10.05 -8.89
CA LEU A 5 -47.25 11.39 -8.33
C LEU A 5 -45.94 12.15 -8.63
N VAL A 6 -46.01 13.06 -9.59
CA VAL A 6 -44.93 14.02 -9.86
C VAL A 6 -45.13 15.19 -8.90
N GLY A 7 -44.35 15.23 -7.84
CA GLY A 7 -44.19 16.40 -6.98
C GLY A 7 -42.91 17.14 -7.36
N ALA A 8 -43.07 18.32 -7.95
CA ALA A 8 -41.98 19.21 -8.29
C ALA A 8 -41.35 19.80 -7.01
N PHE A 9 -40.17 19.33 -6.63
CA PHE A 9 -39.29 20.04 -5.70
C PHE A 9 -38.15 20.68 -6.48
N ARG A 10 -38.04 21.99 -6.37
CA ARG A 10 -36.99 22.82 -6.96
C ARG A 10 -35.61 22.46 -6.35
N GLY A 11 -34.67 22.06 -7.17
CA GLY A 11 -33.28 22.45 -7.04
C GLY A 11 -32.40 21.67 -6.03
N LYS A 12 -32.41 20.34 -6.06
CA LYS A 12 -31.22 19.55 -5.73
C LYS A 12 -31.03 18.50 -6.82
N ALA A 13 -29.89 18.55 -7.49
CA ALA A 13 -29.47 17.45 -8.34
C ALA A 13 -29.61 16.13 -7.55
N TRP A 14 -30.17 15.10 -8.16
CA TRP A 14 -30.28 13.79 -7.57
C TRP A 14 -28.85 13.33 -7.27
N SER A 15 -28.40 13.48 -6.01
CA SER A 15 -27.21 12.79 -5.56
C SER A 15 -27.52 11.30 -5.70
N TYR A 16 -26.62 10.56 -6.31
CA TYR A 16 -26.70 9.11 -6.42
C TYR A 16 -26.90 8.52 -5.02
N MET A 17 -28.10 8.00 -4.73
CA MET A 17 -28.34 7.35 -3.44
C MET A 17 -27.54 6.06 -3.42
N ILE A 18 -26.70 5.90 -2.39
CA ILE A 18 -26.02 4.63 -2.12
C ILE A 18 -27.10 3.56 -1.97
N VAL A 19 -27.00 2.51 -2.77
CA VAL A 19 -27.96 1.40 -2.72
C VAL A 19 -27.60 0.48 -1.56
N LYS A 20 -28.54 0.33 -0.61
CA LYS A 20 -28.36 -0.57 0.54
C LYS A 20 -28.06 -2.01 0.06
N ASN A 21 -26.97 -2.57 0.57
CA ASN A 21 -26.54 -3.96 0.30
C ASN A 21 -26.75 -4.84 1.55
N GLN A 22 -26.71 -6.16 1.37
CA GLN A 22 -26.70 -7.11 2.47
C GLN A 22 -25.45 -6.93 3.36
N TYR A 23 -24.32 -6.60 2.74
CA TYR A 23 -23.05 -6.31 3.40
C TYR A 23 -22.72 -4.84 3.20
N PRO A 24 -22.68 -4.00 4.26
CA PRO A 24 -22.42 -2.57 4.14
C PRO A 24 -21.13 -2.22 3.41
N ILE A 25 -20.10 -3.06 3.51
CA ILE A 25 -18.82 -2.88 2.81
C ILE A 25 -18.94 -2.88 1.28
N CYS A 26 -20.04 -3.43 0.75
CA CYS A 26 -20.33 -3.43 -0.69
C CYS A 26 -21.14 -2.20 -1.13
N GLU A 27 -21.43 -1.28 -0.23
CA GLU A 27 -22.14 -0.02 -0.50
C GLU A 27 -21.13 1.02 -0.96
N PHE A 28 -20.92 1.13 -2.27
CA PHE A 28 -19.94 2.05 -2.84
C PHE A 28 -20.57 3.40 -3.19
N ASP A 29 -19.95 4.48 -2.71
CA ASP A 29 -20.31 5.86 -3.05
C ASP A 29 -19.40 6.40 -4.17
N THR A 30 -20.01 6.87 -5.25
CA THR A 30 -19.28 7.51 -6.36
C THR A 30 -18.97 8.99 -6.09
N ASN A 31 -19.50 9.57 -5.01
CA ASN A 31 -19.23 10.95 -4.62
C ASN A 31 -17.80 11.08 -4.09
N LYS A 32 -16.97 11.86 -4.77
CA LYS A 32 -15.58 12.08 -4.40
C LYS A 32 -15.34 13.26 -3.44
N ASN A 33 -16.40 13.85 -2.90
CA ASN A 33 -16.29 14.98 -1.98
C ASN A 33 -16.61 14.54 -0.55
N PRO A 34 -15.63 14.11 0.25
CA PRO A 34 -15.83 13.77 1.64
C PRO A 34 -16.11 15.04 2.47
N ILE A 35 -16.71 14.89 3.65
CA ILE A 35 -16.92 16.01 4.58
C ILE A 35 -15.61 16.44 5.23
N ILE A 36 -14.72 15.48 5.49
CA ILE A 36 -13.38 15.71 6.07
C ILE A 36 -12.35 15.49 4.98
N HIS A 37 -11.52 16.49 4.73
CA HIS A 37 -10.41 16.41 3.78
C HIS A 37 -9.07 16.36 4.53
N PRO A 38 -8.08 15.59 4.09
CA PRO A 38 -6.76 15.58 4.70
C PRO A 38 -6.13 16.98 4.80
N THR A 39 -6.34 17.82 3.79
CA THR A 39 -5.88 19.22 3.75
C THR A 39 -6.45 20.13 4.84
N ASN A 40 -7.48 19.70 5.56
CA ASN A 40 -8.02 20.48 6.67
C ASN A 40 -7.08 20.57 7.88
N PHE A 41 -6.13 19.66 7.99
CA PHE A 41 -5.26 19.49 9.17
C PHE A 41 -3.78 19.62 8.86
N LEU A 42 -3.39 19.61 7.58
CA LEU A 42 -2.01 19.50 7.13
C LEU A 42 -1.51 20.83 6.56
N THR A 43 -0.33 21.26 6.98
CA THR A 43 0.29 22.53 6.58
C THR A 43 1.66 22.34 5.93
N GLU A 44 2.21 21.12 6.00
CA GLU A 44 3.51 20.77 5.46
C GLU A 44 3.50 20.76 3.93
N ASN A 45 4.66 21.05 3.33
CA ASN A 45 4.89 20.93 1.90
C ASN A 45 6.09 20.01 1.67
N LEU A 46 5.81 18.73 1.48
CA LEU A 46 6.81 17.68 1.37
C LEU A 46 7.40 17.58 -0.04
N PRO A 47 8.58 16.94 -0.19
CA PRO A 47 9.10 16.52 -1.49
C PRO A 47 8.09 15.68 -2.27
N LYS A 48 8.10 15.79 -3.59
CA LYS A 48 7.14 15.09 -4.47
C LYS A 48 7.27 13.58 -4.48
N LYS A 49 8.41 13.04 -4.11
CA LYS A 49 8.72 11.61 -4.10
C LYS A 49 8.77 11.10 -2.68
N CYS A 50 8.15 9.95 -2.43
CA CYS A 50 8.07 9.37 -1.10
C CYS A 50 8.30 7.85 -1.10
N VAL A 51 9.08 7.38 -0.14
CA VAL A 51 9.18 5.96 0.22
C VAL A 51 8.39 5.73 1.52
N ILE A 52 7.41 4.85 1.47
CA ILE A 52 6.73 4.34 2.66
C ILE A 52 7.31 2.97 2.98
N THR A 53 7.82 2.78 4.19
CA THR A 53 8.45 1.51 4.55
C THR A 53 7.83 0.90 5.82
N TYR A 54 7.78 -0.42 5.87
CA TYR A 54 7.41 -1.22 7.05
C TYR A 54 8.64 -1.86 7.72
N LEU A 55 9.85 -1.35 7.39
CA LEU A 55 11.13 -1.84 7.85
C LEU A 55 11.72 -0.90 8.91
N ARG A 56 11.08 -0.84 10.09
CA ARG A 56 11.38 0.16 11.13
C ARG A 56 12.86 0.22 11.51
N LYS A 57 13.48 -0.90 11.84
CA LYS A 57 14.88 -0.93 12.30
C LYS A 57 15.86 -0.50 11.21
N GLU A 58 15.54 -0.85 9.98
CA GLU A 58 16.33 -0.50 8.81
C GLU A 58 16.19 0.99 8.50
N LEU A 59 14.99 1.56 8.66
CA LEU A 59 14.77 3.00 8.54
C LEU A 59 15.52 3.76 9.65
N GLU A 60 15.39 3.35 10.91
CA GLU A 60 16.10 3.94 12.04
C GLU A 60 17.62 3.97 11.77
N HIS A 61 18.18 2.85 11.31
CA HIS A 61 19.59 2.77 10.93
C HIS A 61 19.96 3.70 9.77
N PHE A 62 19.14 3.72 8.71
CA PHE A 62 19.36 4.60 7.55
C PHE A 62 19.30 6.09 7.93
N VAL A 63 18.37 6.46 8.80
CA VAL A 63 18.22 7.82 9.33
C VAL A 63 19.45 8.24 10.13
N GLU A 64 19.96 7.40 11.02
CA GLU A 64 21.16 7.66 11.82
C GLU A 64 22.41 7.78 10.95
N GLU A 65 22.61 6.84 10.02
CA GLU A 65 23.77 6.82 9.11
C GLU A 65 23.83 8.08 8.24
N ASN A 66 22.69 8.52 7.71
CA ASN A 66 22.60 9.66 6.80
C ASN A 66 22.22 10.97 7.49
N LYS A 67 21.98 10.95 8.81
CA LYS A 67 21.60 12.12 9.65
C LYS A 67 20.41 12.87 9.07
N LEU A 68 19.35 12.13 8.72
CA LEU A 68 18.20 12.69 8.04
C LEU A 68 17.40 13.62 8.96
N PRO A 69 17.06 14.85 8.53
CA PRO A 69 16.18 15.72 9.29
C PRO A 69 14.73 15.25 9.23
N ILE A 70 13.98 15.50 10.30
CA ILE A 70 12.54 15.38 10.33
C ILE A 70 11.93 16.63 9.70
N ILE A 71 11.02 16.46 8.74
CA ILE A 71 10.36 17.55 8.00
C ILE A 71 8.84 17.55 8.16
N GLY A 72 8.28 16.61 8.89
CA GLY A 72 6.86 16.51 9.18
C GLY A 72 6.54 15.25 9.98
N HIS A 73 5.28 15.06 10.25
CA HIS A 73 4.77 13.90 10.99
C HIS A 73 3.44 13.43 10.43
N LEU A 74 3.23 12.10 10.39
CA LEU A 74 1.90 11.51 10.38
C LEU A 74 1.47 11.36 11.83
N ASN A 75 0.40 12.03 12.23
CA ASN A 75 0.06 12.17 13.63
C ASN A 75 -1.44 11.91 13.91
N SER A 76 -1.72 11.21 15.00
CA SER A 76 -3.05 11.03 15.54
C SER A 76 -3.00 10.89 17.06
N GLU A 77 -4.15 10.67 17.70
CA GLU A 77 -4.23 10.42 19.17
C GLU A 77 -3.42 9.19 19.62
N VAL A 78 -3.08 8.27 18.70
CA VAL A 78 -2.48 6.98 19.06
C VAL A 78 -1.10 6.74 18.45
N PHE A 79 -0.65 7.61 17.56
CA PHE A 79 0.68 7.50 16.95
C PHE A 79 1.24 8.86 16.55
N ASP A 80 2.55 8.91 16.49
CA ASP A 80 3.35 10.02 15.96
C ASP A 80 4.51 9.40 15.15
N ILE A 81 4.41 9.45 13.81
CA ILE A 81 5.36 8.84 12.90
C ILE A 81 6.11 9.94 12.16
N PRO A 82 7.44 10.06 12.35
CA PRO A 82 8.22 11.09 11.69
C PRO A 82 8.36 10.85 10.18
N ILE A 83 8.36 11.96 9.44
CA ILE A 83 8.68 12.01 8.02
C ILE A 83 10.08 12.60 7.89
N TYR A 84 11.01 11.84 7.30
CA TYR A 84 12.39 12.24 7.11
C TYR A 84 12.63 12.74 5.69
N GLU A 85 13.48 13.74 5.53
CA GLU A 85 13.98 14.17 4.22
C GLU A 85 15.29 13.46 3.90
N TYR A 86 15.35 12.85 2.73
CA TYR A 86 16.60 12.42 2.12
C TYR A 86 16.89 13.29 0.91
N ALA A 87 17.98 14.08 1.02
CA ALA A 87 18.46 14.94 -0.04
C ALA A 87 19.85 14.47 -0.47
N HIS A 88 20.01 14.15 -1.74
CA HIS A 88 21.29 13.77 -2.33
C HIS A 88 21.39 14.36 -3.73
N ASP A 89 22.40 15.18 -3.96
CA ASP A 89 22.58 15.97 -5.18
C ASP A 89 21.35 16.85 -5.49
N THR A 90 20.65 16.61 -6.59
CA THR A 90 19.43 17.31 -7.00
C THR A 90 18.16 16.62 -6.56
N ASP A 91 18.25 15.38 -6.05
CA ASP A 91 17.11 14.59 -5.64
C ASP A 91 16.71 14.90 -4.21
N ARG A 92 15.43 15.20 -4.03
CA ARG A 92 14.80 15.34 -2.72
C ARG A 92 13.60 14.40 -2.66
N LEU A 93 13.57 13.60 -1.61
CA LEU A 93 12.44 12.70 -1.34
C LEU A 93 12.20 12.60 0.17
N CYS A 94 11.02 12.18 0.56
CA CYS A 94 10.74 11.83 1.93
C CYS A 94 10.68 10.32 2.14
N ILE A 95 11.01 9.92 3.36
CA ILE A 95 10.93 8.53 3.80
C ILE A 95 10.16 8.51 5.12
N THR A 96 9.19 7.64 5.23
CA THR A 96 8.40 7.47 6.44
C THR A 96 7.91 6.04 6.59
N MET A 97 7.27 5.75 7.70
CA MET A 97 6.49 4.52 7.89
C MET A 97 5.00 4.82 7.79
N ALA A 98 4.19 3.77 7.69
CA ALA A 98 2.77 3.82 7.93
C ALA A 98 2.39 2.83 9.05
N LEU A 99 1.19 2.96 9.59
CA LEU A 99 0.64 1.95 10.48
C LEU A 99 0.35 0.67 9.69
N CYS A 100 0.53 -0.47 10.35
CA CYS A 100 0.20 -1.77 9.78
C CYS A 100 -1.31 -1.87 9.50
N GLY A 101 -1.64 -2.48 8.38
CA GLY A 101 -3.00 -2.75 7.94
C GLY A 101 -3.59 -1.70 6.99
N ALA A 102 -4.57 -2.14 6.24
CA ALA A 102 -5.19 -1.38 5.16
C ALA A 102 -5.68 0.03 5.56
N PRO A 103 -6.35 0.25 6.72
CA PRO A 103 -6.73 1.60 7.15
C PRO A 103 -5.54 2.53 7.37
N GLY A 104 -4.48 2.03 8.02
CA GLY A 104 -3.27 2.81 8.27
C GLY A 104 -2.53 3.19 6.99
N ALA A 105 -2.48 2.27 6.02
CA ALA A 105 -1.92 2.48 4.70
C ALA A 105 -2.67 3.57 3.92
N ALA A 106 -4.00 3.51 3.92
CA ALA A 106 -4.85 4.49 3.22
C ALA A 106 -4.67 5.90 3.80
N VAL A 107 -4.79 6.04 5.12
CA VAL A 107 -4.62 7.34 5.81
C VAL A 107 -3.23 7.93 5.52
N ALA A 108 -2.17 7.13 5.65
CA ALA A 108 -0.82 7.60 5.40
C ALA A 108 -0.63 8.09 3.95
N LEU A 109 -1.16 7.36 2.95
CA LEU A 109 -1.04 7.75 1.56
C LEU A 109 -1.83 9.05 1.26
N GLU A 110 -3.04 9.18 1.79
CA GLU A 110 -3.87 10.38 1.62
C GLU A 110 -3.23 11.61 2.26
N GLU A 111 -2.70 11.49 3.47
CA GLU A 111 -2.04 12.59 4.17
C GLU A 111 -0.74 13.00 3.47
N LEU A 112 0.12 12.06 3.09
CA LEU A 112 1.35 12.34 2.34
C LEU A 112 1.06 12.99 0.98
N TYR A 113 0.02 12.53 0.29
CA TYR A 113 -0.43 13.15 -0.95
C TYR A 113 -0.93 14.58 -0.73
N ALA A 114 -1.74 14.80 0.30
CA ALA A 114 -2.22 16.14 0.67
C ALA A 114 -1.09 17.10 1.09
N MET A 115 0.00 16.58 1.67
CA MET A 115 1.22 17.32 2.01
C MET A 115 2.15 17.56 0.80
N GLY A 116 1.82 17.07 -0.39
CA GLY A 116 2.54 17.40 -1.63
C GLY A 116 3.32 16.27 -2.28
N CYS A 117 3.32 15.05 -1.72
CA CYS A 117 3.92 13.90 -2.38
C CYS A 117 3.09 13.48 -3.60
N GLU A 118 3.74 13.20 -4.73
CA GLU A 118 3.08 12.88 -6.00
C GLU A 118 3.41 11.47 -6.51
N THR A 119 4.47 10.84 -6.00
CA THR A 119 4.96 9.52 -6.46
C THR A 119 5.44 8.70 -5.28
N PHE A 120 5.07 7.41 -5.25
CA PHE A 120 5.32 6.56 -4.09
C PHE A 120 5.93 5.22 -4.47
N ILE A 121 6.89 4.78 -3.66
CA ILE A 121 7.30 3.38 -3.55
C ILE A 121 7.04 2.92 -2.13
N VAL A 122 6.32 1.81 -2.00
CA VAL A 122 6.10 1.15 -0.71
C VAL A 122 7.04 -0.04 -0.60
N CYS A 123 7.66 -0.29 0.55
CA CYS A 123 8.46 -1.49 0.74
C CYS A 123 8.25 -2.13 2.12
N GLY A 124 8.21 -3.46 2.14
CA GLY A 124 7.96 -4.23 3.36
C GLY A 124 8.16 -5.73 3.18
N GLY A 125 7.80 -6.49 4.22
CA GLY A 125 7.80 -7.94 4.18
C GLY A 125 6.44 -8.51 3.80
N ALA A 126 6.44 -9.78 3.38
CA ALA A 126 5.23 -10.56 3.14
C ALA A 126 5.47 -12.03 3.49
N GLY A 127 4.44 -12.73 3.92
CA GLY A 127 4.45 -14.17 4.06
C GLY A 127 4.43 -14.85 2.68
N ALA A 128 5.29 -15.85 2.48
CA ALA A 128 5.31 -16.64 1.26
C ALA A 128 4.16 -17.66 1.26
N LEU A 129 3.35 -17.66 0.19
CA LEU A 129 2.29 -18.65 -0.03
C LEU A 129 2.75 -19.84 -0.89
N THR A 130 3.96 -19.77 -1.45
CA THR A 130 4.52 -20.82 -2.29
C THR A 130 5.91 -21.22 -1.79
N ASN A 131 6.20 -22.51 -1.80
CA ASN A 131 7.46 -23.07 -1.30
C ASN A 131 8.66 -22.84 -2.23
N ASP A 132 8.47 -22.29 -3.41
CA ASP A 132 9.52 -21.92 -4.35
C ASP A 132 10.09 -20.51 -4.12
N SER A 133 9.49 -19.74 -3.21
CA SER A 133 10.00 -18.43 -2.82
C SER A 133 11.12 -18.55 -1.78
N LYS A 134 12.28 -18.02 -2.12
CA LYS A 134 13.41 -17.97 -1.17
C LYS A 134 13.27 -16.79 -0.23
N VAL A 135 13.77 -16.95 1.01
CA VAL A 135 13.81 -15.81 1.96
C VAL A 135 14.63 -14.66 1.36
N GLY A 136 14.07 -13.47 1.38
CA GLY A 136 14.70 -12.28 0.82
C GLY A 136 14.49 -12.08 -0.67
N GLU A 137 13.79 -12.98 -1.37
CA GLU A 137 13.41 -12.77 -2.76
C GLU A 137 12.49 -11.56 -2.88
N ILE A 138 12.81 -10.63 -3.79
CA ILE A 138 12.00 -9.44 -4.03
C ILE A 138 10.79 -9.80 -4.89
N ILE A 139 9.62 -9.42 -4.42
CA ILE A 139 8.34 -9.57 -5.13
C ILE A 139 7.82 -8.17 -5.50
N VAL A 140 7.45 -7.98 -6.75
CA VAL A 140 6.71 -6.79 -7.20
C VAL A 140 5.26 -7.19 -7.41
N PRO A 141 4.35 -6.81 -6.51
CA PRO A 141 2.93 -7.12 -6.67
C PRO A 141 2.35 -6.40 -7.89
N VAL A 142 1.78 -7.16 -8.81
CA VAL A 142 1.06 -6.63 -9.99
C VAL A 142 -0.44 -6.50 -9.73
N SER A 143 -0.95 -7.26 -8.78
CA SER A 143 -2.35 -7.21 -8.31
C SER A 143 -2.45 -7.73 -6.88
N ALA A 144 -3.57 -7.44 -6.22
CA ALA A 144 -3.87 -7.89 -4.87
C ALA A 144 -5.31 -8.42 -4.76
N VAL A 145 -5.50 -9.52 -4.04
CA VAL A 145 -6.84 -9.95 -3.60
C VAL A 145 -7.28 -9.03 -2.46
N ARG A 146 -8.48 -8.47 -2.59
CA ARG A 146 -9.07 -7.50 -1.65
C ARG A 146 -9.80 -8.23 -0.51
N ASP A 147 -9.05 -8.77 0.45
CA ASP A 147 -9.61 -9.45 1.63
C ASP A 147 -9.46 -8.59 2.90
N GLU A 148 -9.73 -7.31 2.73
CA GLU A 148 -9.66 -6.25 3.72
C GLU A 148 -10.85 -5.29 3.55
N GLY A 149 -11.05 -4.36 4.48
CA GLY A 149 -12.23 -3.51 4.47
C GLY A 149 -12.08 -2.16 3.78
N THR A 150 -10.87 -1.65 3.63
CA THR A 150 -10.59 -0.25 3.31
C THR A 150 -10.74 0.07 1.82
N SER A 151 -10.21 -0.79 0.95
CA SER A 151 -10.20 -0.55 -0.50
C SER A 151 -11.59 -0.38 -1.11
N TYR A 152 -12.61 -0.96 -0.49
CA TYR A 152 -14.01 -0.87 -0.92
C TYR A 152 -14.61 0.53 -0.76
N HIS A 153 -14.01 1.40 0.04
CA HIS A 153 -14.42 2.81 0.16
C HIS A 153 -13.89 3.68 -0.98
N TYR A 154 -12.84 3.24 -1.68
CA TYR A 154 -12.20 3.99 -2.76
C TYR A 154 -12.60 3.51 -4.15
N LEU A 155 -12.86 2.21 -4.31
CA LEU A 155 -13.23 1.61 -5.59
C LEU A 155 -14.40 0.62 -5.42
N ALA A 156 -15.24 0.54 -6.44
CA ALA A 156 -16.36 -0.38 -6.48
C ALA A 156 -15.94 -1.82 -6.11
N PRO A 157 -16.82 -2.60 -5.47
CA PRO A 157 -16.52 -3.96 -5.07
C PRO A 157 -16.03 -4.82 -6.23
N SER A 158 -14.88 -5.45 -6.02
CA SER A 158 -14.31 -6.46 -6.91
C SER A 158 -13.49 -7.45 -6.09
N ARG A 159 -13.16 -8.59 -6.67
CA ARG A 159 -12.39 -9.61 -5.98
C ARG A 159 -10.93 -9.22 -5.79
N GLU A 160 -10.37 -8.57 -6.78
CA GLU A 160 -8.99 -8.17 -6.82
C GLU A 160 -8.84 -6.80 -7.46
N ILE A 161 -7.67 -6.23 -7.29
CA ILE A 161 -7.28 -4.93 -7.82
C ILE A 161 -5.89 -5.04 -8.43
N GLU A 162 -5.68 -4.42 -9.59
CA GLU A 162 -4.36 -4.31 -10.22
C GLU A 162 -3.60 -3.10 -9.69
N CYS A 163 -2.28 -3.19 -9.61
CA CYS A 163 -1.41 -2.05 -9.43
C CYS A 163 -1.37 -1.21 -10.74
N HIS A 164 -0.90 0.03 -10.67
CA HIS A 164 -0.69 0.85 -11.87
C HIS A 164 0.33 0.21 -12.81
N LYS A 165 -0.14 -0.28 -13.96
CA LYS A 165 0.66 -1.02 -14.92
C LYS A 165 1.91 -0.26 -15.34
N GLU A 166 1.78 1.01 -15.70
CA GLU A 166 2.92 1.84 -16.15
C GLU A 166 3.98 2.01 -15.06
N THR A 167 3.54 2.16 -13.79
CA THR A 167 4.47 2.28 -12.66
C THR A 167 5.18 0.96 -12.41
N VAL A 168 4.46 -0.16 -12.45
CA VAL A 168 5.05 -1.50 -12.32
C VAL A 168 6.06 -1.77 -13.42
N GLU A 169 5.75 -1.45 -14.68
CA GLU A 169 6.66 -1.64 -15.83
C GLU A 169 7.96 -0.84 -15.65
N LYS A 170 7.88 0.41 -15.16
CA LYS A 170 9.07 1.21 -14.84
C LYS A 170 9.89 0.58 -13.71
N VAL A 171 9.25 0.18 -12.60
CA VAL A 171 9.92 -0.49 -11.48
C VAL A 171 10.64 -1.75 -11.94
N VAL A 172 9.97 -2.58 -12.72
CA VAL A 172 10.55 -3.81 -13.30
C VAL A 172 11.75 -3.49 -14.21
N SER A 173 11.66 -2.44 -15.01
CA SER A 173 12.79 -1.99 -15.85
C SER A 173 13.99 -1.58 -15.01
N TYR A 174 13.77 -0.80 -13.95
CA TYR A 174 14.85 -0.36 -13.08
C TYR A 174 15.48 -1.49 -12.29
N LEU A 175 14.68 -2.45 -11.79
CA LEU A 175 15.22 -3.64 -11.12
C LEU A 175 16.12 -4.46 -12.06
N LYS A 176 15.75 -4.58 -13.33
CA LYS A 176 16.59 -5.24 -14.36
C LYS A 176 17.89 -4.46 -14.65
N GLU A 177 17.80 -3.13 -14.78
CA GLU A 177 18.98 -2.27 -14.96
C GLU A 177 19.97 -2.37 -13.80
N MET A 178 19.43 -2.53 -12.58
CA MET A 178 20.22 -2.71 -11.34
C MET A 178 20.70 -4.16 -11.14
N GLU A 179 20.36 -5.08 -12.04
CA GLU A 179 20.65 -6.52 -11.94
C GLU A 179 20.13 -7.16 -10.65
N VAL A 180 19.02 -6.61 -10.08
CA VAL A 180 18.39 -7.12 -8.85
C VAL A 180 17.43 -8.24 -9.21
N PRO A 181 17.58 -9.45 -8.65
CA PRO A 181 16.65 -10.54 -8.87
C PRO A 181 15.29 -10.25 -8.24
N PHE A 182 14.22 -10.50 -8.98
CA PHE A 182 12.85 -10.31 -8.50
C PHE A 182 11.87 -11.26 -9.20
N LYS A 183 10.69 -11.40 -8.60
CA LYS A 183 9.49 -11.97 -9.23
C LYS A 183 8.38 -10.94 -9.30
N THR A 184 7.49 -11.08 -10.25
CA THR A 184 6.18 -10.38 -10.25
C THR A 184 5.10 -11.36 -9.89
N GLY A 185 4.07 -10.93 -9.17
CA GLY A 185 2.99 -11.84 -8.80
C GLY A 185 1.81 -11.13 -8.15
N LYS A 186 0.78 -11.92 -7.85
CA LYS A 186 -0.39 -11.47 -7.09
C LYS A 186 -0.11 -11.65 -5.60
N THR A 187 -0.50 -10.67 -4.79
CA THR A 187 -0.52 -10.79 -3.33
C THR A 187 -1.94 -10.95 -2.80
N TRP A 188 -2.06 -11.44 -1.60
CA TRP A 188 -3.31 -11.45 -0.83
C TRP A 188 -3.20 -10.41 0.28
N THR A 189 -4.05 -9.39 0.26
CA THR A 189 -4.14 -8.43 1.35
C THR A 189 -5.19 -8.88 2.35
N SER A 190 -4.78 -9.12 3.60
CA SER A 190 -5.61 -9.61 4.69
C SER A 190 -5.60 -8.66 5.89
N ASP A 191 -6.77 -8.37 6.48
CA ASP A 191 -6.87 -7.61 7.74
C ASP A 191 -6.60 -8.46 9.00
N ALA A 192 -6.38 -9.77 8.84
CA ALA A 192 -6.42 -10.69 9.98
C ALA A 192 -5.35 -11.78 9.91
N ILE A 193 -4.10 -11.42 10.19
CA ILE A 193 -2.93 -12.31 10.15
C ILE A 193 -3.13 -13.64 10.91
N TYR A 194 -3.81 -13.62 12.06
CA TYR A 194 -4.08 -14.83 12.85
C TYR A 194 -5.29 -15.64 12.36
N ARG A 195 -5.84 -15.28 11.19
CA ARG A 195 -6.92 -16.01 10.50
C ARG A 195 -6.49 -16.57 9.16
N GLU A 196 -5.21 -16.60 8.88
CA GLU A 196 -4.60 -17.23 7.71
C GLU A 196 -4.58 -18.76 7.91
N THR A 197 -5.75 -19.39 7.78
CA THR A 197 -5.92 -20.84 7.96
C THR A 197 -5.44 -21.60 6.72
N PRO A 198 -5.09 -22.91 6.84
CA PRO A 198 -4.67 -23.71 5.69
C PRO A 198 -5.66 -23.66 4.51
N ASP A 199 -6.96 -23.70 4.78
CA ASP A 199 -8.01 -23.64 3.73
C ASP A 199 -8.01 -22.26 3.04
N MET A 200 -7.79 -21.17 3.79
CA MET A 200 -7.66 -19.81 3.21
C MET A 200 -6.40 -19.70 2.37
N ILE A 201 -5.28 -20.20 2.85
CA ILE A 201 -4.01 -20.20 2.13
C ILE A 201 -4.15 -20.95 0.80
N GLU A 202 -4.69 -22.17 0.83
CA GLU A 202 -4.93 -22.95 -0.39
C GLU A 202 -5.89 -22.24 -1.34
N ARG A 203 -6.94 -21.61 -0.82
CA ARG A 203 -7.85 -20.79 -1.61
C ARG A 203 -7.12 -19.65 -2.32
N ARG A 204 -6.27 -18.88 -1.60
CA ARG A 204 -5.52 -17.76 -2.19
C ARG A 204 -4.46 -18.24 -3.19
N ARG A 205 -3.80 -19.37 -2.91
CA ARG A 205 -2.88 -20.03 -3.86
C ARG A 205 -3.60 -20.41 -5.16
N SER A 206 -4.78 -21.00 -5.06
CA SER A 206 -5.59 -21.37 -6.23
C SER A 206 -6.04 -20.16 -7.06
N GLU A 207 -6.04 -18.97 -6.49
CA GLU A 207 -6.30 -17.69 -7.15
C GLU A 207 -5.03 -17.04 -7.73
N GLY A 208 -3.88 -17.69 -7.57
CA GLY A 208 -2.59 -17.24 -8.09
C GLY A 208 -1.83 -16.30 -7.17
N CYS A 209 -2.22 -16.19 -5.88
CA CYS A 209 -1.43 -15.42 -4.91
C CYS A 209 -0.14 -16.17 -4.56
N ILE A 210 0.97 -15.44 -4.55
CA ILE A 210 2.29 -15.95 -4.17
C ILE A 210 2.76 -15.41 -2.82
N THR A 211 2.14 -14.33 -2.33
CA THR A 211 2.42 -13.69 -1.03
C THR A 211 1.15 -13.28 -0.32
N VAL A 212 1.23 -13.08 1.00
CA VAL A 212 0.22 -12.45 1.84
C VAL A 212 0.84 -11.28 2.59
N GLU A 213 0.12 -10.18 2.69
CA GLU A 213 0.47 -8.97 3.42
C GLU A 213 -0.82 -8.23 3.84
N MET A 214 -0.73 -7.01 4.37
CA MET A 214 -1.88 -6.36 4.99
C MET A 214 -2.28 -5.01 4.36
N GLU A 215 -1.63 -4.53 3.27
CA GLU A 215 -1.77 -3.14 2.82
C GLU A 215 -1.97 -2.94 1.30
N ALA A 216 -1.47 -3.83 0.45
CA ALA A 216 -1.37 -3.62 -0.99
C ALA A 216 -2.70 -3.23 -1.66
N ALA A 217 -3.79 -3.93 -1.33
CA ALA A 217 -5.09 -3.64 -1.93
C ALA A 217 -5.57 -2.22 -1.59
N ALA A 218 -5.33 -1.75 -0.36
CA ALA A 218 -5.67 -0.40 0.06
C ALA A 218 -4.79 0.65 -0.65
N PHE A 219 -3.47 0.44 -0.70
CA PHE A 219 -2.57 1.32 -1.44
C PHE A 219 -2.96 1.43 -2.90
N PHE A 220 -3.25 0.31 -3.57
CA PHE A 220 -3.65 0.32 -4.97
C PHE A 220 -4.99 1.04 -5.16
N ALA A 221 -5.96 0.83 -4.27
CA ALA A 221 -7.27 1.48 -4.36
C ALA A 221 -7.18 3.00 -4.18
N VAL A 222 -6.47 3.48 -3.17
CA VAL A 222 -6.24 4.92 -2.93
C VAL A 222 -5.46 5.53 -4.11
N SER A 223 -4.42 4.84 -4.58
CA SER A 223 -3.61 5.32 -5.70
C SER A 223 -4.42 5.44 -6.99
N HIS A 224 -5.31 4.50 -7.29
CA HIS A 224 -6.25 4.63 -8.41
C HIS A 224 -7.28 5.75 -8.22
N TYR A 225 -7.79 5.90 -7.01
CA TYR A 225 -8.77 6.94 -6.68
C TYR A 225 -8.24 8.34 -6.92
N TYR A 226 -6.99 8.61 -6.54
CA TYR A 226 -6.31 9.89 -6.70
C TYR A 226 -5.42 9.98 -7.95
N HIS A 227 -5.31 8.90 -8.74
CA HIS A 227 -4.41 8.81 -9.90
C HIS A 227 -2.92 9.04 -9.56
N ILE A 228 -2.48 8.48 -8.44
CA ILE A 228 -1.11 8.60 -7.92
C ILE A 228 -0.25 7.45 -8.44
N PRO A 229 0.90 7.70 -9.08
CA PRO A 229 1.88 6.66 -9.37
C PRO A 229 2.39 6.00 -8.10
N LEU A 230 2.08 4.72 -7.92
CA LEU A 230 2.48 3.93 -6.78
C LEU A 230 2.85 2.52 -7.22
N ALA A 231 3.91 1.95 -6.65
CA ALA A 231 4.20 0.53 -6.70
C ALA A 231 4.74 0.05 -5.35
N GLN A 232 4.71 -1.27 -5.14
CA GLN A 232 5.18 -1.91 -3.93
C GLN A 232 6.30 -2.89 -4.22
N LEU A 233 7.27 -2.97 -3.31
CA LEU A 233 8.32 -3.95 -3.26
C LEU A 233 8.17 -4.76 -1.97
N LEU A 234 7.94 -6.05 -2.09
CA LEU A 234 7.89 -6.95 -0.96
C LEU A 234 9.13 -7.83 -0.96
N TYR A 235 9.60 -8.26 0.20
CA TYR A 235 10.48 -9.41 0.27
C TYR A 235 9.74 -10.60 0.86
N ALA A 236 9.96 -11.78 0.31
CA ALA A 236 9.44 -13.01 0.89
C ALA A 236 10.14 -13.25 2.25
N GLY A 237 9.39 -13.10 3.32
CA GLY A 237 9.87 -13.26 4.69
C GLY A 237 9.67 -14.67 5.20
N ASP A 238 8.70 -14.84 6.09
CA ASP A 238 8.26 -16.13 6.62
C ASP A 238 7.51 -16.96 5.57
N ASP A 239 7.30 -18.22 5.88
CA ASP A 239 6.61 -19.18 5.01
C ASP A 239 5.36 -19.71 5.70
N VAL A 240 4.22 -19.50 5.06
CA VAL A 240 2.92 -20.02 5.46
C VAL A 240 2.37 -21.04 4.46
N SER A 241 3.22 -21.50 3.51
CA SER A 241 2.80 -22.47 2.48
C SER A 241 2.71 -23.91 2.96
N GLY A 242 3.33 -24.23 4.11
CA GLY A 242 3.37 -25.55 4.71
C GLY A 242 2.21 -25.83 5.68
N GLU A 243 2.29 -26.99 6.35
CA GLU A 243 1.35 -27.35 7.43
C GLU A 243 1.63 -26.56 8.72
N GLU A 244 2.87 -26.12 8.91
CA GLU A 244 3.32 -25.32 10.05
C GLU A 244 3.97 -24.03 9.57
N TRP A 245 3.87 -22.99 10.39
CA TRP A 245 4.52 -21.72 10.13
C TRP A 245 6.05 -21.82 10.25
N ASP A 246 6.77 -21.47 9.20
CA ASP A 246 8.22 -21.32 9.23
C ASP A 246 8.60 -19.82 9.23
N SER A 247 9.16 -19.38 10.34
CA SER A 247 9.60 -17.98 10.47
C SER A 247 10.76 -17.63 9.54
N ARG A 248 11.52 -18.61 9.02
CA ARG A 248 12.74 -18.39 8.22
C ARG A 248 13.69 -17.36 8.83
N ASN A 249 13.51 -17.04 10.12
CA ASN A 249 14.21 -15.95 10.82
C ASN A 249 14.13 -14.60 10.07
N TRP A 250 12.99 -14.31 9.44
CA TRP A 250 12.78 -13.14 8.57
C TRP A 250 13.17 -11.81 9.24
N ASN A 251 12.97 -11.69 10.55
CA ASN A 251 13.26 -10.49 11.32
C ASN A 251 14.76 -10.28 11.63
N THR A 252 15.62 -11.25 11.34
CA THR A 252 17.07 -11.17 11.50
C THR A 252 17.80 -10.98 10.18
N GLN A 253 17.12 -10.96 9.05
CA GLN A 253 17.66 -10.78 7.70
C GLN A 253 18.01 -9.31 7.41
N LYS A 254 18.81 -8.69 8.29
CA LYS A 254 19.10 -7.25 8.29
C LYS A 254 19.63 -6.73 6.96
N ASN A 255 20.55 -7.46 6.34
CA ASN A 255 21.16 -7.02 5.08
C ASN A 255 20.13 -6.97 3.95
N ILE A 256 19.29 -8.01 3.82
CA ILE A 256 18.25 -8.09 2.78
C ILE A 256 17.23 -6.97 2.95
N ARG A 257 16.78 -6.73 4.16
CA ARG A 257 15.79 -5.71 4.50
C ARG A 257 16.34 -4.30 4.27
N TYR A 258 17.59 -4.06 4.67
CA TYR A 258 18.25 -2.78 4.44
C TYR A 258 18.46 -2.51 2.94
N GLU A 259 18.89 -3.52 2.18
CA GLU A 259 19.01 -3.40 0.72
C GLU A 259 17.66 -3.17 0.04
N LEU A 260 16.57 -3.77 0.51
CA LEU A 260 15.22 -3.49 -0.02
C LEU A 260 14.84 -2.01 0.16
N LEU A 261 15.13 -1.42 1.33
CA LEU A 261 14.91 0.00 1.57
C LEU A 261 15.75 0.86 0.62
N ARG A 262 17.03 0.54 0.43
CA ARG A 262 17.91 1.24 -0.50
C ARG A 262 17.43 1.13 -1.95
N ILE A 263 17.00 -0.04 -2.38
CA ILE A 263 16.43 -0.26 -3.72
C ILE A 263 15.16 0.58 -3.90
N ALA A 264 14.27 0.63 -2.92
CA ALA A 264 13.07 1.46 -2.96
C ALA A 264 13.40 2.95 -3.13
N ILE A 265 14.43 3.44 -2.42
CA ILE A 265 14.93 4.81 -2.53
C ILE A 265 15.49 5.08 -3.94
N GLU A 266 16.32 4.18 -4.49
CA GLU A 266 16.87 4.37 -5.82
C GLU A 266 15.79 4.30 -6.92
N ILE A 267 14.79 3.47 -6.77
CA ILE A 267 13.68 3.39 -7.73
C ILE A 267 12.82 4.65 -7.70
N VAL A 268 12.44 5.15 -6.51
CA VAL A 268 11.57 6.34 -6.42
C VAL A 268 12.25 7.58 -7.01
N LYS A 269 13.58 7.69 -6.95
CA LYS A 269 14.34 8.77 -7.60
C LYS A 269 14.17 8.80 -9.12
N LYS A 270 13.94 7.63 -9.73
CA LYS A 270 13.82 7.47 -11.17
C LYS A 270 12.38 7.57 -11.69
N LEU A 271 11.38 7.45 -10.80
CA LEU A 271 9.97 7.63 -11.13
C LEU A 271 9.61 9.11 -11.18
#